data_f760efbf4d40ed4f21c069a32d59a316
#
_entry.id   f760efbf4d40ed4f21c069a32d59a316
#
_cell.length_a   1.000
_cell.length_b   1.000
_cell.length_c   1.000
_cell.angle_alpha   90.00
_cell.angle_beta   90.00
_cell.angle_gamma   90.00
#
_symmetry.space_group_name_H-M   'P 1'
#
loop_
_entity.id
_entity.type
_entity.pdbx_description
1 polymer ?
#
loop_
_entity_poly.entity_id
_entity_poly.type
_entity_poly.pdbx_seq_one_letter_code
_entity_poly.pdbx_strand_id
1 'polypeptide(L)'
;MAKIKFIPIEQLLEMQENKENFKLVEVLREDDYKEGHITGAINIPVDKLKDDSGKKLKKTDTIIVYCASYGCHASTNAAKILLEMGYKNVLDFKAGKKGWVDGGLELVK
;
A
#
# COMPACT_ATOMS: atom_id res chain seq x y z
N MET A 1 1.00 -1.97 21.75
CA MET A 1 1.47 -1.27 20.53
C MET A 1 1.13 -2.07 19.29
N ALA A 2 0.57 -1.40 18.31
CA ALA A 2 0.29 -2.04 17.04
C ALA A 2 1.59 -2.31 16.30
N LYS A 3 1.73 -3.50 15.74
CA LYS A 3 2.91 -3.88 14.97
C LYS A 3 2.57 -3.86 13.49
N ILE A 4 3.55 -3.44 12.68
CA ILE A 4 3.39 -3.50 11.23
C ILE A 4 3.45 -4.97 10.80
N LYS A 5 2.48 -5.39 10.02
CA LYS A 5 2.44 -6.72 9.43
C LYS A 5 2.90 -6.62 7.98
N PHE A 6 3.83 -7.46 7.60
CA PHE A 6 4.33 -7.52 6.23
C PHE A 6 3.64 -8.69 5.52
N ILE A 7 3.27 -8.48 4.26
CA ILE A 7 2.66 -9.55 3.47
C ILE A 7 3.47 -9.82 2.20
N PRO A 8 3.57 -11.09 1.79
CA PRO A 8 4.23 -11.44 0.53
C PRO A 8 3.28 -11.25 -0.64
N ILE A 9 3.83 -11.30 -1.86
CA ILE A 9 3.04 -11.13 -3.08
C ILE A 9 1.93 -12.18 -3.21
N GLU A 10 2.20 -13.41 -2.77
CA GLU A 10 1.22 -14.50 -2.86
C GLU A 10 -0.05 -14.15 -2.10
N GLN A 11 0.10 -13.55 -0.91
CA GLN A 11 -1.06 -13.16 -0.11
C GLN A 11 -1.82 -12.01 -0.77
N LEU A 12 -1.11 -11.03 -1.33
CA LEU A 12 -1.76 -9.92 -2.03
C LEU A 12 -2.56 -10.43 -3.23
N LEU A 13 -1.96 -11.33 -4.03
CA LEU A 13 -2.65 -11.93 -5.18
C LEU A 13 -3.88 -12.72 -4.76
N GLU A 14 -3.78 -13.49 -3.68
CA GLU A 14 -4.92 -14.24 -3.15
C GLU A 14 -6.05 -13.31 -2.74
N MET A 15 -5.74 -12.22 -2.06
CA MET A 15 -6.75 -11.24 -1.65
C MET A 15 -7.44 -10.61 -2.86
N GLN A 16 -6.68 -10.32 -3.92
CA GLN A 16 -7.25 -9.77 -5.16
C GLN A 16 -8.14 -10.79 -5.87
N GLU A 17 -7.69 -12.05 -5.97
CA GLU A 17 -8.46 -13.12 -6.59
C GLU A 17 -9.78 -13.37 -5.87
N ASN A 18 -9.73 -13.37 -4.55
CA ASN A 18 -10.91 -13.60 -3.72
C ASN A 18 -11.82 -12.37 -3.63
N LYS A 19 -11.41 -11.26 -4.26
CA LYS A 19 -12.15 -10.00 -4.23
C LYS A 19 -12.43 -9.53 -2.80
N GLU A 20 -11.45 -9.73 -1.93
CA GLU A 20 -11.56 -9.27 -0.53
C GLU A 20 -11.65 -7.75 -0.48
N ASN A 21 -12.35 -7.26 0.53
CA ASN A 21 -12.53 -5.82 0.69
C ASN A 21 -11.31 -5.21 1.38
N PHE A 22 -10.43 -4.60 0.60
CA PHE A 22 -9.26 -3.91 1.13
C PHE A 22 -8.92 -2.70 0.26
N LYS A 23 -8.13 -1.79 0.83
CA LYS A 23 -7.63 -0.62 0.11
C LYS A 23 -6.14 -0.82 -0.13
N LEU A 24 -5.72 -0.76 -1.38
CA LEU A 24 -4.31 -0.85 -1.76
C LEU A 24 -3.82 0.57 -2.05
N VAL A 25 -2.80 1.01 -1.34
CA VAL A 25 -2.34 2.40 -1.38
C VAL A 25 -0.88 2.48 -1.78
N GLU A 26 -0.60 3.13 -2.90
CA GLU A 26 0.75 3.47 -3.28
C GLU A 26 1.13 4.77 -2.57
N VAL A 27 2.21 4.75 -1.78
CA VAL A 27 2.61 5.89 -0.95
C VAL A 27 3.75 6.70 -1.57
N LEU A 28 4.01 6.47 -2.84
CA LEU A 28 4.97 7.25 -3.62
C LEU A 28 4.32 8.55 -4.11
N ARG A 29 5.12 9.36 -4.80
CA ARG A 29 4.61 10.61 -5.37
C ARG A 29 3.62 10.34 -6.50
N GLU A 30 2.79 11.33 -6.79
CA GLU A 30 1.79 11.22 -7.84
C GLU A 30 2.41 10.88 -9.20
N ASP A 31 3.56 11.47 -9.53
CA ASP A 31 4.25 11.18 -10.78
C ASP A 31 4.65 9.71 -10.89
N ASP A 32 5.14 9.14 -9.80
CA ASP A 32 5.51 7.71 -9.75
C ASP A 32 4.29 6.82 -9.96
N TYR A 33 3.16 7.20 -9.35
CA TYR A 33 1.91 6.47 -9.49
C TYR A 33 1.42 6.48 -10.94
N LYS A 34 1.51 7.63 -11.60
CA LYS A 34 1.07 7.79 -13.00
C LYS A 34 1.94 7.01 -13.98
N GLU A 35 3.22 6.82 -13.67
CA GLU A 35 4.11 6.03 -14.51
C GLU A 35 3.73 4.55 -14.54
N GLY A 36 3.12 4.07 -13.49
CA GLY A 36 2.66 2.69 -13.38
C GLY A 36 2.41 2.32 -11.93
N HIS A 37 1.29 1.66 -11.68
CA HIS A 37 0.92 1.23 -10.33
C HIS A 37 0.26 -0.15 -10.37
N ILE A 38 0.15 -0.77 -9.22
CA ILE A 38 -0.50 -2.08 -9.09
C ILE A 38 -1.99 -1.92 -9.31
N THR A 39 -2.59 -2.85 -10.06
CA THR A 39 -4.03 -2.84 -10.34
C THR A 39 -4.85 -2.63 -9.08
N GLY A 40 -5.75 -1.67 -9.12
CA GLY A 40 -6.64 -1.38 -8.00
C GLY A 40 -6.09 -0.43 -6.96
N ALA A 41 -4.82 -0.01 -7.09
CA ALA A 41 -4.21 0.88 -6.12
C ALA A 41 -4.69 2.32 -6.26
N ILE A 42 -4.83 3.00 -5.13
CA ILE A 42 -5.00 4.44 -5.08
C ILE A 42 -3.69 5.07 -4.64
N ASN A 43 -3.51 6.35 -4.86
CA ASN A 43 -2.28 7.05 -4.49
C ASN A 43 -2.54 8.02 -3.34
N ILE A 44 -1.80 7.83 -2.25
CA ILE A 44 -1.71 8.81 -1.17
C ILE A 44 -0.23 8.90 -0.82
N PRO A 45 0.50 9.91 -1.31
CA PRO A 45 1.91 10.06 -0.96
C PRO A 45 2.13 10.10 0.55
N VAL A 46 3.26 9.55 0.99
CA VAL A 46 3.51 9.40 2.43
C VAL A 46 3.42 10.72 3.18
N ASP A 47 3.87 11.80 2.58
CA ASP A 47 3.85 13.13 3.21
C ASP A 47 2.45 13.77 3.25
N LYS A 48 1.48 13.17 2.55
CA LYS A 48 0.10 13.66 2.54
C LYS A 48 -0.87 12.77 3.33
N LEU A 49 -0.37 11.71 3.95
CA LEU A 49 -1.23 10.78 4.67
C LEU A 49 -2.06 11.47 5.76
N LYS A 50 -1.43 12.35 6.53
CA LYS A 50 -2.15 13.01 7.63
C LYS A 50 -3.30 13.88 7.15
N ASP A 51 -3.16 14.49 5.99
CA ASP A 51 -4.16 15.39 5.44
C ASP A 51 -5.23 14.66 4.61
N ASP A 52 -4.82 13.63 3.86
CA ASP A 52 -5.66 13.05 2.83
C ASP A 52 -6.28 11.68 3.18
N SER A 53 -5.71 10.96 4.15
CA SER A 53 -6.20 9.61 4.47
C SER A 53 -7.67 9.61 4.88
N GLY A 54 -8.08 10.56 5.69
CA GLY A 54 -9.47 10.63 6.16
C GLY A 54 -10.50 10.82 5.06
N LYS A 55 -10.07 11.30 3.91
CA LYS A 55 -10.96 11.49 2.74
C LYS A 55 -11.14 10.21 1.93
N LYS A 56 -10.19 9.30 2.02
CA LYS A 56 -10.13 8.11 1.15
C LYS A 56 -10.23 6.80 1.90
N LEU A 57 -9.92 6.80 3.20
CA LEU A 57 -9.82 5.59 4.01
C LEU A 57 -10.67 5.71 5.26
N LYS A 58 -11.22 4.57 5.69
CA LYS A 58 -11.94 4.47 6.96
C LYS A 58 -11.07 3.75 7.97
N LYS A 59 -11.22 4.09 9.25
CA LYS A 59 -10.43 3.48 10.33
C LYS A 59 -10.61 1.96 10.40
N THR A 60 -11.75 1.46 9.92
CA THR A 60 -12.06 0.04 9.91
C THR A 60 -11.60 -0.69 8.64
N ASP A 61 -11.10 0.03 7.64
CA ASP A 61 -10.63 -0.59 6.40
C ASP A 61 -9.39 -1.44 6.65
N THR A 62 -9.26 -2.53 5.89
CA THR A 62 -7.99 -3.23 5.75
C THR A 62 -7.19 -2.46 4.69
N ILE A 63 -6.03 -1.96 5.09
CA ILE A 63 -5.21 -1.10 4.25
C ILE A 63 -3.87 -1.77 3.97
N ILE A 64 -3.52 -1.88 2.69
CA ILE A 64 -2.21 -2.41 2.28
C ILE A 64 -1.44 -1.27 1.63
N VAL A 65 -0.28 -0.93 2.18
CA VAL A 65 0.57 0.13 1.63
C VAL A 65 1.75 -0.50 0.90
N TYR A 66 2.25 0.18 -0.13
CA TYR A 66 3.45 -0.26 -0.84
C TYR A 66 4.18 0.93 -1.45
N CYS A 67 5.46 0.73 -1.75
CA CYS A 67 6.26 1.73 -2.47
C CYS A 67 7.06 1.06 -3.59
N ALA A 68 8.30 1.47 -3.85
CA ALA A 68 9.01 1.01 -5.04
C ALA A 68 9.59 -0.40 -4.91
N SER A 69 10.21 -0.72 -3.76
CA SER A 69 10.94 -1.98 -3.57
C SER A 69 11.25 -2.19 -2.09
N TYR A 70 11.87 -3.32 -1.77
CA TYR A 70 12.31 -3.59 -0.39
C TYR A 70 13.24 -2.52 0.17
N GLY A 71 14.05 -1.89 -0.66
CA GLY A 71 14.97 -0.85 -0.22
C GLY A 71 14.30 0.49 0.07
N CYS A 72 13.04 0.65 -0.32
CA CYS A 72 12.29 1.88 -0.09
C CYS A 72 11.62 1.82 1.27
N HIS A 73 11.79 2.84 2.10
CA HIS A 73 11.22 2.88 3.45
C HIS A 73 9.88 3.61 3.52
N ALA A 74 9.40 4.15 2.41
CA ALA A 74 8.17 4.95 2.40
C ALA A 74 6.96 4.15 2.87
N SER A 75 6.81 2.89 2.43
CA SER A 75 5.66 2.08 2.83
C SER A 75 5.69 1.75 4.32
N THR A 76 6.86 1.44 4.87
CA THR A 76 6.99 1.16 6.30
C THR A 76 6.67 2.40 7.12
N ASN A 77 7.17 3.56 6.69
CA ASN A 77 6.87 4.83 7.34
C ASN A 77 5.37 5.15 7.25
N ALA A 78 4.78 4.91 6.10
CA ALA A 78 3.34 5.11 5.90
C ALA A 78 2.51 4.23 6.83
N ALA A 79 2.90 2.95 6.96
CA ALA A 79 2.22 2.04 7.86
C ALA A 79 2.27 2.53 9.31
N LYS A 80 3.43 3.03 9.75
CA LYS A 80 3.56 3.60 11.09
C LYS A 80 2.63 4.80 11.28
N ILE A 81 2.62 5.70 10.32
CA ILE A 81 1.78 6.90 10.37
C ILE A 81 0.31 6.52 10.48
N LEU A 82 -0.13 5.60 9.63
CA LEU A 82 -1.53 5.16 9.65
C LEU A 82 -1.91 4.51 10.98
N LEU A 83 -1.05 3.65 11.52
CA LEU A 83 -1.31 3.05 12.82
C LEU A 83 -1.40 4.10 13.92
N GLU A 84 -0.52 5.10 13.91
CA GLU A 84 -0.56 6.21 14.88
C GLU A 84 -1.83 7.05 14.73
N MET A 85 -2.38 7.14 13.52
CA MET A 85 -3.62 7.87 13.27
C MET A 85 -4.87 7.09 13.71
N GLY A 86 -4.70 5.83 14.13
CA GLY A 86 -5.81 5.01 14.62
C GLY A 86 -6.37 4.01 13.63
N TYR A 87 -5.77 3.87 12.46
CA TYR A 87 -6.13 2.79 11.54
C TYR A 87 -5.62 1.49 12.13
N LYS A 88 -6.47 0.45 12.15
CA LYS A 88 -6.18 -0.77 12.91
C LYS A 88 -5.62 -1.92 12.08
N ASN A 89 -6.01 -2.00 10.82
CA ASN A 89 -5.63 -3.11 9.95
C ASN A 89 -4.74 -2.60 8.82
N VAL A 90 -3.45 -2.40 9.12
CA VAL A 90 -2.47 -1.89 8.16
C VAL A 90 -1.44 -2.94 7.87
N LEU A 91 -1.28 -3.26 6.59
CA LEU A 91 -0.34 -4.25 6.08
C LEU A 91 0.64 -3.57 5.14
N ASP A 92 1.89 -4.03 5.12
CA ASP A 92 2.93 -3.49 4.25
C ASP A 92 3.35 -4.54 3.22
N PHE A 93 3.04 -4.28 1.95
CA PHE A 93 3.57 -5.07 0.85
C PHE A 93 4.94 -4.48 0.49
N LYS A 94 5.95 -4.88 1.23
CA LYS A 94 7.27 -4.24 1.18
C LYS A 94 8.02 -4.50 -0.12
N ALA A 95 7.74 -5.60 -0.82
CA ALA A 95 8.35 -5.86 -2.11
C ALA A 95 8.00 -4.78 -3.14
N GLY A 96 6.83 -4.18 -3.02
CA GLY A 96 6.44 -3.01 -3.81
C GLY A 96 6.33 -3.27 -5.30
N LYS A 97 6.45 -2.21 -6.09
CA LYS A 97 6.36 -2.31 -7.55
C LYS A 97 7.38 -3.29 -8.13
N LYS A 98 8.61 -3.26 -7.63
CA LYS A 98 9.65 -4.16 -8.13
C LYS A 98 9.28 -5.62 -7.89
N GLY A 99 8.79 -5.95 -6.71
CA GLY A 99 8.35 -7.32 -6.42
C GLY A 99 7.20 -7.76 -7.30
N TRP A 100 6.26 -6.86 -7.59
CA TRP A 100 5.15 -7.12 -8.48
C TRP A 100 5.63 -7.47 -9.90
N VAL A 101 6.51 -6.63 -10.45
CA VAL A 101 7.06 -6.83 -11.80
C VAL A 101 7.96 -8.07 -11.85
N ASP A 102 8.80 -8.28 -10.85
CA ASP A 102 9.66 -9.47 -10.77
C ASP A 102 8.86 -10.76 -10.69
N GLY A 103 7.64 -10.69 -10.17
CA GLY A 103 6.70 -11.81 -10.15
C GLY A 103 6.01 -12.08 -11.48
N GLY A 104 6.35 -11.33 -12.53
CA GLY A 104 5.78 -11.51 -13.86
C GLY A 104 4.50 -10.74 -14.11
N LEU A 105 4.17 -9.80 -13.24
CA LEU A 105 2.92 -9.03 -13.34
C LEU A 105 3.17 -7.64 -13.90
N GLU A 106 2.19 -7.08 -14.59
CA GLU A 106 2.32 -5.77 -15.20
C GLU A 106 1.69 -4.67 -14.34
N LEU A 107 2.31 -3.50 -14.38
CA LEU A 107 1.73 -2.30 -13.78
C LEU A 107 0.74 -1.69 -14.77
N VAL A 108 -0.26 -1.00 -14.24
CA VAL A 108 -1.23 -0.27 -15.05
C VAL A 108 -1.02 1.23 -14.89
N LYS A 109 -1.55 2.01 -15.82
CA LYS A 109 -1.40 3.48 -15.78
C LYS A 109 -2.73 4.18 -15.60
#